data_5b683f23feca97616aef33680d76e7c1
#
_entry.id   5b683f23feca97616aef33680d76e7c1
#
_cell.length_a   1.000
_cell.length_b   1.000
_cell.length_c   1.000
_cell.angle_alpha   90.00
_cell.angle_beta   90.00
_cell.angle_gamma   90.00
#
_symmetry.space_group_name_H-M   'P 1'
#
loop_
_entity.id
_entity.type
_entity.pdbx_description
1 polymer ?
#
loop_
_entity_poly.entity_id
_entity_poly.type
_entity_poly.pdbx_seq_one_letter_code
_entity_poly.pdbx_strand_id
1 'polypeptide(L)'
;GDRYPLSPKDMCTVELLPEIVKSGIMSLKIEGRMKKPEYTAGVVSIYRKYLDLYEKKPSRFHVLPEDMKKLYELYNRDGFNKSYYTVRNGRDMMALKNEKEQENKKKQRRNEQLFYEIQRDYIETEAKEPISGFLTLYPGQPAFLSAESGKYSVTAEAGMVEPAKKQPLTEERVKTQLEKTGETPFYFKELDVCMDDNCFVPMQTLNELRRGVSDQQVKEMTEPYRRKAAEKPEQEAKASGKPDQESRAEKKMELTAS
;
A
#
# COMPACT_ATOMS: atom_id res chain seq x y z
N GLY A 1 -39.48 -4.32 20.04
CA GLY A 1 -39.36 -4.85 18.67
C GLY A 1 -38.00 -4.60 18.10
N ASP A 2 -37.58 -5.38 17.14
CA ASP A 2 -36.27 -5.29 16.48
C ASP A 2 -36.14 -3.94 15.75
N ARG A 3 -35.10 -3.15 16.11
CA ARG A 3 -34.96 -1.78 15.61
C ARG A 3 -34.50 -1.70 14.16
N TYR A 4 -33.75 -2.72 13.72
CA TYR A 4 -33.19 -2.80 12.35
C TYR A 4 -33.27 -4.24 11.81
N PRO A 5 -34.47 -4.74 11.47
CA PRO A 5 -34.68 -6.15 11.11
C PRO A 5 -33.99 -6.56 9.80
N LEU A 6 -33.55 -5.61 8.98
CA LEU A 6 -32.84 -5.85 7.72
C LEU A 6 -31.32 -5.63 7.82
N SER A 7 -30.79 -5.35 9.01
CA SER A 7 -29.36 -5.14 9.20
C SER A 7 -28.63 -6.47 9.38
N PRO A 8 -27.76 -6.89 8.45
CA PRO A 8 -27.00 -8.11 8.62
C PRO A 8 -25.86 -7.93 9.62
N LYS A 9 -25.44 -9.05 10.24
CA LYS A 9 -24.17 -9.13 10.96
C LYS A 9 -23.02 -8.89 10.01
N ASP A 10 -21.87 -8.46 10.55
CA ASP A 10 -20.68 -8.29 9.73
C ASP A 10 -20.16 -9.63 9.22
N MET A 11 -19.71 -9.66 7.96
CA MET A 11 -19.17 -10.87 7.35
C MET A 11 -17.71 -11.07 7.75
N CYS A 12 -17.36 -12.26 8.23
CA CYS A 12 -15.98 -12.65 8.51
C CYS A 12 -15.70 -14.02 7.89
N THR A 13 -14.76 -14.06 6.97
CA THR A 13 -14.40 -15.26 6.19
C THR A 13 -12.94 -15.68 6.41
N VAL A 14 -12.26 -15.16 7.44
CA VAL A 14 -10.84 -15.45 7.69
C VAL A 14 -10.58 -16.96 7.86
N GLU A 15 -11.47 -17.69 8.47
CA GLU A 15 -11.37 -19.15 8.61
C GLU A 15 -11.57 -19.91 7.30
N LEU A 16 -12.23 -19.28 6.30
CA LEU A 16 -12.48 -19.86 4.98
C LEU A 16 -11.40 -19.51 3.94
N LEU A 17 -10.33 -18.84 4.34
CA LEU A 17 -9.27 -18.47 3.41
C LEU A 17 -8.68 -19.63 2.60
N PRO A 18 -8.47 -20.84 3.17
CA PRO A 18 -8.02 -21.98 2.39
C PRO A 18 -8.96 -22.34 1.22
N GLU A 19 -10.26 -22.35 1.47
CA GLU A 19 -11.29 -22.66 0.46
C GLU A 19 -11.38 -21.55 -0.58
N ILE A 20 -11.32 -20.29 -0.15
CA ILE A 20 -11.33 -19.12 -1.03
C ILE A 20 -10.11 -19.13 -1.96
N VAL A 21 -8.92 -19.38 -1.43
CA VAL A 21 -7.69 -19.44 -2.25
C VAL A 21 -7.75 -20.61 -3.24
N LYS A 22 -8.20 -21.80 -2.80
CA LYS A 22 -8.38 -22.99 -3.67
C LYS A 22 -9.39 -22.76 -4.79
N SER A 23 -10.37 -21.89 -4.60
CA SER A 23 -11.36 -21.55 -5.63
C SER A 23 -10.80 -20.67 -6.76
N GLY A 24 -9.54 -20.23 -6.67
CA GLY A 24 -8.88 -19.39 -7.67
C GLY A 24 -9.21 -17.90 -7.57
N ILE A 25 -9.81 -17.44 -6.48
CA ILE A 25 -10.03 -16.01 -6.23
C ILE A 25 -8.69 -15.32 -6.00
N MET A 26 -8.38 -14.34 -6.82
CA MET A 26 -7.08 -13.63 -6.81
C MET A 26 -7.07 -12.39 -5.92
N SER A 27 -8.22 -11.85 -5.52
CA SER A 27 -8.31 -10.61 -4.76
C SER A 27 -9.51 -10.63 -3.82
N LEU A 28 -9.29 -10.12 -2.61
CA LEU A 28 -10.33 -9.93 -1.60
C LEU A 28 -10.56 -8.43 -1.39
N LYS A 29 -11.82 -8.00 -1.52
CA LYS A 29 -12.20 -6.63 -1.21
C LYS A 29 -12.69 -6.54 0.22
N ILE A 30 -12.04 -5.69 1.02
CA ILE A 30 -12.45 -5.35 2.38
C ILE A 30 -13.14 -3.99 2.33
N GLU A 31 -14.40 -3.94 2.80
CA GLU A 31 -15.18 -2.71 2.81
C GLU A 31 -14.96 -1.93 4.11
N GLY A 32 -14.37 -0.73 3.97
CA GLY A 32 -14.05 0.16 5.09
C GLY A 32 -14.61 1.58 4.94
N ARG A 33 -15.46 1.84 3.95
CA ARG A 33 -15.89 3.19 3.55
C ARG A 33 -16.41 4.07 4.69
N MET A 34 -17.17 3.50 5.62
CA MET A 34 -17.76 4.22 6.76
C MET A 34 -17.00 3.95 8.06
N LYS A 35 -15.80 3.39 7.98
CA LYS A 35 -15.00 2.99 9.13
C LYS A 35 -13.79 3.90 9.29
N LYS A 36 -13.19 3.87 10.48
CA LYS A 36 -11.91 4.52 10.74
C LYS A 36 -10.77 3.79 10.02
N PRO A 37 -9.63 4.46 9.72
CA PRO A 37 -8.46 3.83 9.11
C PRO A 37 -7.95 2.61 9.90
N GLU A 38 -8.02 2.65 11.23
CA GLU A 38 -7.58 1.58 12.13
C GLU A 38 -8.39 0.30 11.92
N TYR A 39 -9.68 0.41 11.59
CA TYR A 39 -10.48 -0.74 11.22
C TYR A 39 -9.91 -1.42 9.97
N THR A 40 -9.68 -0.65 8.92
CA THR A 40 -9.17 -1.19 7.66
C THR A 40 -7.79 -1.81 7.83
N ALA A 41 -6.88 -1.09 8.49
CA ALA A 41 -5.52 -1.57 8.76
C ALA A 41 -5.55 -2.86 9.61
N GLY A 42 -6.33 -2.88 10.68
CA GLY A 42 -6.44 -4.03 11.56
C GLY A 42 -7.05 -5.27 10.88
N VAL A 43 -8.10 -5.10 10.09
CA VAL A 43 -8.69 -6.22 9.33
C VAL A 43 -7.71 -6.72 8.28
N VAL A 44 -7.12 -5.85 7.48
CA VAL A 44 -6.16 -6.21 6.43
C VAL A 44 -4.95 -6.94 7.03
N SER A 45 -4.39 -6.47 8.15
CA SER A 45 -3.24 -7.10 8.80
C SER A 45 -3.52 -8.55 9.21
N ILE A 46 -4.71 -8.82 9.77
CA ILE A 46 -5.11 -10.17 10.18
C ILE A 46 -5.32 -11.07 8.95
N TYR A 47 -6.05 -10.60 7.92
CA TYR A 47 -6.24 -11.38 6.70
C TYR A 47 -4.90 -11.66 5.99
N ARG A 48 -3.99 -10.68 5.93
CA ARG A 48 -2.66 -10.86 5.36
C ARG A 48 -1.84 -11.90 6.12
N LYS A 49 -1.84 -11.82 7.46
CA LYS A 49 -1.18 -12.82 8.33
C LYS A 49 -1.62 -14.25 7.99
N TYR A 50 -2.92 -14.47 7.82
CA TYR A 50 -3.45 -15.82 7.56
C TYR A 50 -3.29 -16.27 6.11
N LEU A 51 -3.31 -15.35 5.15
CA LEU A 51 -2.95 -15.66 3.77
C LEU A 51 -1.48 -16.07 3.67
N ASP A 52 -0.56 -15.34 4.30
CA ASP A 52 0.86 -15.68 4.32
C ASP A 52 1.13 -16.99 5.05
N LEU A 53 0.41 -17.26 6.14
CA LEU A 53 0.50 -18.53 6.86
C LEU A 53 0.05 -19.69 5.96
N TYR A 54 -1.07 -19.53 5.27
CA TYR A 54 -1.59 -20.55 4.38
C TYR A 54 -0.65 -20.81 3.20
N GLU A 55 -0.12 -19.75 2.58
CA GLU A 55 0.85 -19.84 1.47
C GLU A 55 2.13 -20.59 1.89
N LYS A 56 2.72 -20.21 3.04
CA LYS A 56 3.98 -20.78 3.51
C LYS A 56 3.83 -22.17 4.14
N LYS A 57 2.75 -22.41 4.85
CA LYS A 57 2.52 -23.64 5.65
C LYS A 57 1.04 -24.03 5.67
N PRO A 58 0.47 -24.54 4.56
CA PRO A 58 -0.97 -24.85 4.46
C PRO A 58 -1.48 -25.80 5.55
N SER A 59 -0.68 -26.79 5.91
CA SER A 59 -1.04 -27.79 6.93
C SER A 59 -1.11 -27.25 8.37
N ARG A 60 -0.57 -26.04 8.59
CA ARG A 60 -0.60 -25.36 9.90
C ARG A 60 -1.62 -24.22 9.95
N PHE A 61 -2.44 -24.10 8.91
CA PHE A 61 -3.46 -23.07 8.89
C PHE A 61 -4.43 -23.27 10.05
N HIS A 62 -4.44 -22.30 10.93
CA HIS A 62 -5.36 -22.22 12.07
C HIS A 62 -5.51 -20.77 12.49
N VAL A 63 -6.74 -20.31 12.63
CA VAL A 63 -7.04 -18.95 13.08
C VAL A 63 -7.06 -18.93 14.61
N LEU A 64 -6.21 -18.09 15.20
CA LEU A 64 -6.11 -17.99 16.65
C LEU A 64 -7.33 -17.29 17.25
N PRO A 65 -7.85 -17.77 18.39
CA PRO A 65 -8.98 -17.11 19.07
C PRO A 65 -8.73 -15.64 19.41
N GLU A 66 -7.48 -15.27 19.66
CA GLU A 66 -7.08 -13.88 19.94
C GLU A 66 -7.26 -12.97 18.73
N ASP A 67 -6.95 -13.45 17.52
CA ASP A 67 -7.14 -12.67 16.29
C ASP A 67 -8.63 -12.57 15.93
N MET A 68 -9.40 -13.63 16.16
CA MET A 68 -10.86 -13.57 16.05
C MET A 68 -11.46 -12.55 17.02
N LYS A 69 -10.94 -12.49 18.25
CA LYS A 69 -11.33 -11.48 19.23
C LYS A 69 -10.98 -10.07 18.78
N LYS A 70 -9.77 -9.85 18.22
CA LYS A 70 -9.38 -8.56 17.64
C LYS A 70 -10.32 -8.13 16.50
N LEU A 71 -10.63 -9.04 15.56
CA LEU A 71 -11.61 -8.76 14.51
C LEU A 71 -12.97 -8.35 15.07
N TYR A 72 -13.42 -9.01 16.14
CA TYR A 72 -14.67 -8.69 16.81
C TYR A 72 -14.62 -7.30 17.50
N GLU A 73 -13.49 -6.95 18.11
CA GLU A 73 -13.28 -5.68 18.80
C GLU A 73 -13.09 -4.49 17.85
N LEU A 74 -12.53 -4.71 16.65
CA LEU A 74 -12.38 -3.66 15.64
C LEU A 74 -13.70 -3.07 15.19
N TYR A 75 -14.66 -3.91 14.88
CA TYR A 75 -16.04 -3.54 14.60
C TYR A 75 -16.92 -4.77 14.49
N ASN A 76 -18.04 -4.73 15.19
CA ASN A 76 -18.98 -5.83 15.13
C ASN A 76 -20.42 -5.39 15.43
N ARG A 77 -21.37 -5.86 14.62
CA ARG A 77 -22.80 -5.72 14.80
C ARG A 77 -23.40 -7.09 15.22
N ASP A 78 -23.39 -7.38 16.53
CA ASP A 78 -24.04 -8.57 17.07
C ASP A 78 -23.48 -9.91 16.55
N GLY A 79 -22.17 -9.99 16.31
CA GLY A 79 -21.49 -11.19 15.86
C GLY A 79 -21.12 -11.20 14.38
N PHE A 80 -20.51 -12.30 13.95
CA PHE A 80 -20.13 -12.52 12.57
C PHE A 80 -21.08 -13.49 11.88
N ASN A 81 -21.11 -13.39 10.55
CA ASN A 81 -21.70 -14.38 9.67
C ASN A 81 -20.70 -14.76 8.55
N LYS A 82 -20.92 -15.91 7.93
CA LYS A 82 -20.12 -16.37 6.78
C LYS A 82 -20.87 -16.16 5.46
N SER A 83 -21.95 -15.37 5.50
CA SER A 83 -22.83 -15.13 4.35
C SER A 83 -23.26 -16.46 3.68
N TYR A 84 -23.36 -16.51 2.37
CA TYR A 84 -23.78 -17.69 1.63
C TYR A 84 -22.64 -18.66 1.28
N TYR A 85 -21.46 -18.52 1.89
CA TYR A 85 -20.30 -19.36 1.56
C TYR A 85 -20.49 -20.84 1.91
N THR A 86 -21.07 -21.12 3.07
CA THR A 86 -21.17 -22.49 3.56
C THR A 86 -22.61 -22.93 3.83
N VAL A 87 -23.52 -22.01 4.05
CA VAL A 87 -24.93 -22.30 4.39
C VAL A 87 -25.86 -21.29 3.76
N ARG A 88 -27.09 -21.65 3.56
CA ARG A 88 -28.18 -20.67 3.29
C ARG A 88 -28.46 -19.93 4.59
N ASN A 89 -28.16 -18.65 4.61
CA ASN A 89 -28.42 -17.80 5.77
C ASN A 89 -29.92 -17.41 5.81
N GLY A 90 -30.42 -17.36 7.02
CA GLY A 90 -31.74 -16.85 7.32
C GLY A 90 -31.67 -15.79 8.41
N ARG A 91 -32.54 -15.91 9.42
CA ARG A 91 -32.61 -14.99 10.56
C ARG A 91 -31.29 -14.86 11.31
N ASP A 92 -30.48 -15.91 11.37
CA ASP A 92 -29.19 -15.93 12.08
C ASP A 92 -28.14 -15.00 11.44
N MET A 93 -28.32 -14.63 10.18
CA MET A 93 -27.50 -13.64 9.50
C MET A 93 -27.78 -12.21 9.97
N MET A 94 -28.92 -11.96 10.59
CA MET A 94 -29.39 -10.63 10.95
C MET A 94 -28.92 -10.22 12.34
N ALA A 95 -28.57 -8.95 12.50
CA ALA A 95 -28.22 -8.33 13.78
C ALA A 95 -29.50 -7.87 14.48
N LEU A 96 -30.11 -8.76 15.28
CA LEU A 96 -31.41 -8.50 15.92
C LEU A 96 -31.31 -7.97 17.35
N LYS A 97 -30.15 -8.10 17.99
CA LYS A 97 -29.95 -7.68 19.39
C LYS A 97 -29.55 -6.21 19.47
N ASN A 98 -30.22 -5.49 20.34
CA ASN A 98 -29.79 -4.16 20.76
C ASN A 98 -28.79 -4.31 21.92
N GLU A 99 -27.50 -4.00 21.69
CA GLU A 99 -26.53 -3.94 22.78
C GLU A 99 -26.93 -2.86 23.78
N LYS A 100 -26.85 -3.18 25.07
CA LYS A 100 -27.08 -2.22 26.15
C LYS A 100 -25.96 -1.18 26.15
N GLU A 101 -26.30 0.06 26.37
CA GLU A 101 -25.38 1.22 26.33
C GLU A 101 -24.16 1.08 27.25
N GLN A 102 -24.26 0.29 28.32
CA GLN A 102 -23.15 -0.01 29.24
C GLN A 102 -22.12 -0.98 28.69
N GLU A 103 -22.52 -1.92 27.81
CA GLU A 103 -21.60 -2.85 27.12
C GLU A 103 -20.81 -2.11 26.04
N ASN A 104 -21.45 -1.16 25.38
CA ASN A 104 -20.78 -0.30 24.39
C ASN A 104 -19.65 0.55 24.99
N LYS A 105 -19.83 1.09 26.20
CA LYS A 105 -18.76 1.85 26.91
C LYS A 105 -17.57 0.97 27.31
N LYS A 106 -17.79 -0.27 27.72
CA LYS A 106 -16.70 -1.22 28.01
C LYS A 106 -15.97 -1.68 26.75
N LYS A 107 -16.69 -1.90 25.65
CA LYS A 107 -16.09 -2.19 24.34
C LYS A 107 -15.26 -1.01 23.85
N GLN A 108 -15.74 0.20 23.99
CA GLN A 108 -15.04 1.41 23.52
C GLN A 108 -13.67 1.58 24.20
N ARG A 109 -13.53 1.34 25.51
CA ARG A 109 -12.24 1.41 26.20
C ARG A 109 -11.25 0.31 25.77
N ARG A 110 -11.72 -0.91 25.45
CA ARG A 110 -10.87 -1.98 24.94
C ARG A 110 -10.41 -1.68 23.51
N ASN A 111 -11.28 -1.09 22.72
CA ASN A 111 -10.98 -0.69 21.34
C ASN A 111 -9.95 0.44 21.28
N GLU A 112 -9.89 1.34 22.28
CA GLU A 112 -8.92 2.44 22.30
C GLU A 112 -7.47 1.94 22.30
N GLN A 113 -7.16 0.92 23.11
CA GLN A 113 -5.80 0.35 23.11
C GLN A 113 -5.47 -0.38 21.80
N LEU A 114 -6.40 -1.19 21.28
CA LEU A 114 -6.23 -1.88 20.02
C LEU A 114 -6.06 -0.88 18.87
N PHE A 115 -6.84 0.19 18.85
CA PHE A 115 -6.71 1.24 17.83
C PHE A 115 -5.39 2.00 17.94
N TYR A 116 -4.93 2.28 19.17
CA TYR A 116 -3.62 2.90 19.38
C TYR A 116 -2.47 2.01 18.85
N GLU A 117 -2.51 0.70 19.13
CA GLU A 117 -1.51 -0.24 18.62
C GLU A 117 -1.52 -0.27 17.09
N ILE A 118 -2.70 -0.35 16.47
CA ILE A 118 -2.85 -0.36 15.01
C ILE A 118 -2.39 0.97 14.39
N GLN A 119 -2.73 2.09 15.01
CA GLN A 119 -2.32 3.40 14.55
C GLN A 119 -0.80 3.53 14.54
N ARG A 120 -0.14 3.14 15.65
CA ARG A 120 1.32 3.14 15.75
C ARG A 120 1.98 2.21 14.74
N ASP A 121 1.46 0.97 14.61
CA ASP A 121 2.14 -0.09 13.86
C ASP A 121 1.90 -0.04 12.36
N TYR A 122 0.77 0.53 11.91
CA TYR A 122 0.36 0.49 10.50
C TYR A 122 -0.01 1.83 9.87
N ILE A 123 -0.36 2.86 10.66
CA ILE A 123 -0.82 4.14 10.11
C ILE A 123 0.25 5.20 10.25
N GLU A 124 0.88 5.30 11.42
CA GLU A 124 1.94 6.27 11.69
C GLU A 124 3.32 5.78 11.19
N THR A 125 3.47 4.48 10.98
CA THR A 125 4.69 3.89 10.44
C THR A 125 4.66 3.99 8.92
N GLU A 126 5.51 4.84 8.36
CA GLU A 126 5.73 4.87 6.91
C GLU A 126 6.40 3.56 6.47
N ALA A 127 5.75 2.83 5.59
CA ALA A 127 6.35 1.66 4.95
C ALA A 127 7.43 2.13 3.97
N LYS A 128 8.70 1.98 4.37
CA LYS A 128 9.85 2.30 3.51
C LYS A 128 10.49 1.02 2.97
N GLU A 129 10.89 1.09 1.71
CA GLU A 129 11.61 0.00 1.04
C GLU A 129 13.08 0.01 1.45
N PRO A 130 13.67 -1.15 1.83
CA PRO A 130 15.08 -1.25 2.13
C PRO A 130 15.93 -1.13 0.87
N ILE A 131 16.98 -0.31 0.93
CA ILE A 131 18.01 -0.19 -0.09
C ILE A 131 19.40 -0.45 0.52
N SER A 132 20.29 -1.05 -0.26
CA SER A 132 21.73 -1.14 0.07
C SER A 132 22.46 -0.08 -0.71
N GLY A 133 23.32 0.70 -0.05
CA GLY A 133 24.06 1.81 -0.63
C GLY A 133 25.56 1.60 -0.61
N PHE A 134 26.26 2.11 -1.62
CA PHE A 134 27.72 2.17 -1.67
C PHE A 134 28.17 3.57 -2.11
N LEU A 135 28.88 4.26 -1.22
CA LEU A 135 29.38 5.62 -1.43
C LEU A 135 30.89 5.60 -1.66
N THR A 136 31.36 6.40 -2.63
CA THR A 136 32.80 6.67 -2.81
C THR A 136 33.10 8.16 -2.74
N LEU A 137 34.15 8.53 -1.96
CA LEU A 137 34.59 9.90 -1.79
C LEU A 137 36.15 9.95 -1.88
N TYR A 138 36.68 10.26 -3.06
CA TYR A 138 38.12 10.41 -3.28
C TYR A 138 38.43 11.78 -3.84
N PRO A 139 39.44 12.52 -3.28
CA PRO A 139 39.82 13.83 -3.77
C PRO A 139 40.16 13.85 -5.26
N GLY A 140 39.62 14.84 -5.98
CA GLY A 140 39.78 14.96 -7.43
C GLY A 140 38.81 14.15 -8.27
N GLN A 141 37.89 13.40 -7.65
CA GLN A 141 36.81 12.67 -8.30
C GLN A 141 35.45 13.23 -7.88
N PRO A 142 34.37 13.05 -8.70
CA PRO A 142 33.05 13.37 -8.25
C PRO A 142 32.64 12.44 -7.10
N ALA A 143 31.86 12.95 -6.15
CA ALA A 143 31.25 12.13 -5.14
C ALA A 143 30.22 11.21 -5.81
N PHE A 144 30.27 9.90 -5.52
CA PHE A 144 29.47 8.88 -6.17
C PHE A 144 28.72 8.04 -5.16
N LEU A 145 27.42 7.82 -5.39
CA LEU A 145 26.57 6.94 -4.58
C LEU A 145 25.82 5.99 -5.50
N SER A 146 25.90 4.70 -5.23
CA SER A 146 25.00 3.70 -5.78
C SER A 146 23.98 3.24 -4.74
N ALA A 147 22.79 2.84 -5.19
CA ALA A 147 21.75 2.25 -4.36
C ALA A 147 21.07 1.09 -5.08
N GLU A 148 20.84 0.01 -4.35
CA GLU A 148 20.24 -1.22 -4.87
C GLU A 148 19.02 -1.63 -4.04
N SER A 149 17.93 -2.05 -4.72
CA SER A 149 16.78 -2.71 -4.12
C SER A 149 16.28 -3.82 -5.04
N GLY A 150 16.39 -5.07 -4.59
CA GLY A 150 16.05 -6.24 -5.40
C GLY A 150 16.82 -6.30 -6.72
N LYS A 151 16.13 -6.14 -7.84
CA LYS A 151 16.73 -6.15 -9.18
C LYS A 151 17.08 -4.74 -9.72
N TYR A 152 16.76 -3.71 -8.99
CA TYR A 152 16.95 -2.33 -9.41
C TYR A 152 18.22 -1.76 -8.80
N SER A 153 19.09 -1.21 -9.64
CA SER A 153 20.34 -0.57 -9.24
C SER A 153 20.43 0.80 -9.92
N VAL A 154 20.70 1.83 -9.16
CA VAL A 154 20.83 3.21 -9.63
C VAL A 154 22.07 3.86 -9.08
N THR A 155 22.55 4.91 -9.75
CA THR A 155 23.74 5.64 -9.37
C THR A 155 23.52 7.13 -9.48
N ALA A 156 24.15 7.91 -8.59
CA ALA A 156 24.17 9.35 -8.68
C ALA A 156 25.59 9.88 -8.46
N GLU A 157 25.91 10.94 -9.18
CA GLU A 157 27.15 11.72 -9.00
C GLU A 157 26.81 13.15 -8.63
N ALA A 158 27.58 13.73 -7.75
CA ALA A 158 27.44 15.12 -7.36
C ALA A 158 28.79 15.70 -6.97
N GLY A 159 29.02 17.00 -7.17
CA GLY A 159 30.16 17.76 -6.71
C GLY A 159 31.51 17.05 -6.68
N MET A 160 32.58 17.79 -6.91
CA MET A 160 33.94 17.23 -6.79
C MET A 160 34.33 17.10 -5.32
N VAL A 161 34.96 15.97 -4.98
CA VAL A 161 35.55 15.77 -3.66
C VAL A 161 36.87 16.55 -3.59
N GLU A 162 36.99 17.39 -2.57
CA GLU A 162 38.21 18.19 -2.33
C GLU A 162 39.03 17.59 -1.19
N PRO A 163 40.34 17.84 -1.15
CA PRO A 163 41.14 17.62 0.05
C PRO A 163 40.65 18.50 1.21
N ALA A 164 40.57 17.96 2.40
CA ALA A 164 40.15 18.74 3.58
C ALA A 164 41.14 19.82 3.95
N LYS A 165 40.67 21.06 4.03
CA LYS A 165 41.52 22.22 4.41
C LYS A 165 41.62 22.43 5.92
N LYS A 166 40.60 22.00 6.69
CA LYS A 166 40.54 22.18 8.15
C LYS A 166 40.16 20.90 8.87
N GLN A 167 38.99 20.38 8.60
CA GLN A 167 38.47 19.21 9.27
C GLN A 167 37.93 18.20 8.21
N PRO A 168 38.56 17.02 8.11
CA PRO A 168 38.06 15.98 7.20
C PRO A 168 36.67 15.48 7.60
N LEU A 169 35.96 14.92 6.64
CA LEU A 169 34.73 14.20 6.91
C LEU A 169 35.06 12.88 7.61
N THR A 170 34.17 12.49 8.51
CA THR A 170 34.21 11.17 9.12
C THR A 170 33.12 10.29 8.51
N GLU A 171 33.38 8.98 8.43
CA GLU A 171 32.42 8.01 7.94
C GLU A 171 31.07 8.08 8.68
N GLU A 172 31.11 8.19 10.01
CA GLU A 172 29.90 8.31 10.84
C GLU A 172 29.05 9.53 10.45
N ARG A 173 29.70 10.66 10.19
CA ARG A 173 29.01 11.90 9.80
C ARG A 173 28.36 11.77 8.43
N VAL A 174 29.04 11.11 7.51
CA VAL A 174 28.55 10.83 6.16
C VAL A 174 27.35 9.89 6.22
N LYS A 175 27.45 8.76 6.94
CA LYS A 175 26.36 7.80 7.15
C LYS A 175 25.15 8.48 7.78
N THR A 176 25.35 9.20 8.88
CA THR A 176 24.26 9.94 9.56
C THR A 176 23.55 10.91 8.62
N GLN A 177 24.26 11.53 7.66
CA GLN A 177 23.66 12.46 6.73
C GLN A 177 22.87 11.75 5.60
N LEU A 178 23.38 10.66 5.09
CA LEU A 178 22.72 9.87 4.04
C LEU A 178 21.49 9.09 4.57
N GLU A 179 21.56 8.59 5.78
CA GLU A 179 20.46 7.87 6.45
C GLU A 179 19.24 8.74 6.76
N LYS A 180 19.39 10.08 6.69
CA LYS A 180 18.24 11.01 6.82
C LYS A 180 17.34 10.98 5.57
N THR A 181 16.77 9.83 5.26
CA THR A 181 15.96 9.62 4.06
C THR A 181 14.62 10.37 4.08
N GLY A 182 14.19 10.90 5.24
CA GLY A 182 13.04 11.81 5.36
C GLY A 182 11.77 11.27 4.69
N GLU A 183 11.19 12.08 3.80
CA GLU A 183 9.96 11.77 3.06
C GLU A 183 10.16 10.81 1.87
N THR A 184 11.39 10.31 1.63
CA THR A 184 11.61 9.33 0.56
C THR A 184 11.03 7.97 0.95
N PRO A 185 10.55 7.16 -0.02
CA PRO A 185 9.99 5.84 0.27
C PRO A 185 11.06 4.78 0.60
N PHE A 186 12.31 5.20 0.87
CA PHE A 186 13.43 4.30 1.11
C PHE A 186 14.10 4.54 2.46
N TYR A 187 14.77 3.49 2.97
CA TYR A 187 15.77 3.61 4.03
C TYR A 187 16.99 2.74 3.70
N PHE A 188 18.17 3.20 4.11
CA PHE A 188 19.38 2.39 3.96
C PHE A 188 19.40 1.27 5.01
N LYS A 189 19.26 0.03 4.54
CA LYS A 189 19.45 -1.16 5.37
C LYS A 189 20.93 -1.40 5.64
N GLU A 190 21.75 -1.18 4.62
CA GLU A 190 23.18 -1.28 4.63
C GLU A 190 23.76 -0.10 3.83
N LEU A 191 24.80 0.54 4.35
CA LEU A 191 25.48 1.64 3.66
C LEU A 191 26.97 1.50 3.86
N ASP A 192 27.64 1.07 2.80
CA ASP A 192 29.08 0.98 2.75
C ASP A 192 29.68 2.30 2.27
N VAL A 193 30.73 2.76 2.95
CA VAL A 193 31.41 4.00 2.64
C VAL A 193 32.87 3.72 2.39
N CYS A 194 33.34 4.06 1.20
CA CYS A 194 34.74 4.00 0.80
C CYS A 194 35.23 5.44 0.56
N MET A 195 36.06 5.94 1.45
CA MET A 195 36.50 7.33 1.43
C MET A 195 37.95 7.49 1.80
N ASP A 196 38.58 8.56 1.31
CA ASP A 196 39.91 8.98 1.74
C ASP A 196 39.84 9.68 3.10
N ASP A 197 40.82 9.45 3.97
CA ASP A 197 40.88 10.05 5.32
C ASP A 197 40.98 11.58 5.30
N ASN A 198 41.46 12.15 4.21
CA ASN A 198 41.60 13.58 4.03
C ASN A 198 40.68 14.17 2.97
N CYS A 199 39.42 13.69 2.93
CA CYS A 199 38.43 14.20 1.97
C CYS A 199 37.45 15.18 2.61
N PHE A 200 36.86 16.02 1.77
CA PHE A 200 35.82 16.97 2.12
C PHE A 200 34.80 17.10 0.97
N VAL A 201 33.55 17.07 1.30
CA VAL A 201 32.45 17.55 0.44
C VAL A 201 31.44 18.35 1.28
N PRO A 202 30.75 19.34 0.71
CA PRO A 202 29.65 20.03 1.37
C PRO A 202 28.54 19.07 1.73
N MET A 203 27.83 19.29 2.84
CA MET A 203 26.66 18.51 3.21
C MET A 203 25.53 18.54 2.13
N GLN A 204 25.49 19.63 1.36
CA GLN A 204 24.60 19.75 0.22
C GLN A 204 24.88 18.69 -0.83
N THR A 205 26.11 18.37 -1.14
CA THR A 205 26.53 17.32 -2.09
C THR A 205 26.02 15.94 -1.66
N LEU A 206 26.14 15.61 -0.37
CA LEU A 206 25.57 14.36 0.18
C LEU A 206 24.05 14.32 0.05
N ASN A 207 23.38 15.45 0.26
CA ASN A 207 21.93 15.54 0.08
C ASN A 207 21.50 15.39 -1.39
N GLU A 208 22.28 15.94 -2.32
CA GLU A 208 22.07 15.81 -3.77
C GLU A 208 22.20 14.33 -4.19
N LEU A 209 23.25 13.65 -3.75
CA LEU A 209 23.45 12.21 -3.99
C LEU A 209 22.26 11.41 -3.49
N ARG A 210 21.86 11.61 -2.23
CA ARG A 210 20.74 10.90 -1.62
C ARG A 210 19.43 11.11 -2.39
N ARG A 211 19.11 12.35 -2.76
CA ARG A 211 17.94 12.67 -3.57
C ARG A 211 18.04 12.05 -4.96
N GLY A 212 19.19 12.17 -5.60
CA GLY A 212 19.44 11.63 -6.92
C GLY A 212 19.19 10.12 -7.00
N VAL A 213 19.76 9.33 -6.07
CA VAL A 213 19.50 7.89 -6.05
C VAL A 213 18.04 7.57 -5.69
N SER A 214 17.41 8.31 -4.77
CA SER A 214 16.02 8.08 -4.41
C SER A 214 15.08 8.34 -5.58
N ASP A 215 15.24 9.45 -6.30
CA ASP A 215 14.39 9.80 -7.43
C ASP A 215 14.58 8.83 -8.60
N GLN A 216 15.81 8.42 -8.88
CA GLN A 216 16.10 7.43 -9.90
C GLN A 216 15.53 6.04 -9.52
N GLN A 217 15.66 5.64 -8.26
CA GLN A 217 15.13 4.36 -7.79
C GLN A 217 13.60 4.31 -7.93
N VAL A 218 12.88 5.39 -7.54
CA VAL A 218 11.43 5.49 -7.77
C VAL A 218 11.11 5.36 -9.26
N LYS A 219 11.86 6.04 -10.12
CA LYS A 219 11.65 6.01 -11.56
C LYS A 219 11.83 4.60 -12.13
N GLU A 220 12.95 3.95 -11.84
CA GLU A 220 13.25 2.59 -12.30
C GLU A 220 12.22 1.57 -11.81
N MET A 221 11.79 1.66 -10.55
CA MET A 221 10.81 0.76 -9.96
C MET A 221 9.39 0.97 -10.52
N THR A 222 9.04 2.20 -10.91
CA THR A 222 7.68 2.53 -11.38
C THR A 222 7.51 2.47 -12.89
N GLU A 223 8.60 2.65 -13.68
CA GLU A 223 8.54 2.66 -15.16
C GLU A 223 7.89 1.41 -15.77
N PRO A 224 8.16 0.18 -15.29
CA PRO A 224 7.50 -1.02 -15.81
C PRO A 224 5.97 -1.03 -15.65
N TYR A 225 5.43 -0.25 -14.74
CA TYR A 225 4.00 -0.16 -14.44
C TYR A 225 3.31 1.03 -15.11
N ARG A 226 4.06 1.90 -15.79
CA ARG A 226 3.49 3.01 -16.55
C ARG A 226 2.67 2.49 -17.73
N ARG A 227 1.44 2.96 -17.82
CA ARG A 227 0.61 2.69 -19.00
C ARG A 227 1.21 3.43 -20.19
N LYS A 228 1.61 2.71 -21.24
CA LYS A 228 1.89 3.31 -22.53
C LYS A 228 0.58 3.85 -23.11
N ALA A 229 0.54 5.13 -23.49
CA ALA A 229 -0.61 5.66 -24.21
C ALA A 229 -0.80 4.79 -25.47
N ALA A 230 -2.03 4.31 -25.71
CA ALA A 230 -2.34 3.65 -26.96
C ALA A 230 -2.03 4.62 -28.08
N GLU A 231 -1.22 4.21 -29.05
CA GLU A 231 -1.01 4.97 -30.27
C GLU A 231 -2.41 5.21 -30.87
N LYS A 232 -2.77 6.48 -31.04
CA LYS A 232 -4.00 6.80 -31.74
C LYS A 232 -3.87 6.21 -33.14
N PRO A 233 -4.81 5.36 -33.60
CA PRO A 233 -4.78 4.94 -34.97
C PRO A 233 -4.77 6.20 -35.83
N GLU A 234 -3.82 6.30 -36.76
CA GLU A 234 -3.80 7.35 -37.78
C GLU A 234 -5.17 7.36 -38.44
N GLN A 235 -5.93 8.42 -38.22
CA GLN A 235 -7.15 8.64 -38.95
C GLN A 235 -6.72 8.90 -40.39
N GLU A 236 -6.91 7.88 -41.25
CA GLU A 236 -6.86 8.07 -42.70
C GLU A 236 -7.69 9.33 -43.01
N ALA A 237 -7.00 10.32 -43.56
CA ALA A 237 -7.62 11.53 -44.06
C ALA A 237 -8.63 11.15 -45.16
N LYS A 238 -9.88 10.91 -44.77
CA LYS A 238 -10.97 10.83 -45.71
C LYS A 238 -11.14 12.19 -46.35
N ALA A 239 -10.80 12.20 -47.63
CA ALA A 239 -11.01 13.33 -48.55
C ALA A 239 -12.39 13.96 -48.34
N SER A 240 -12.40 15.27 -48.25
CA SER A 240 -13.57 16.14 -48.22
C SER A 240 -14.45 15.94 -49.48
N GLY A 241 -15.44 15.08 -49.35
CA GLY A 241 -16.59 15.06 -50.25
C GLY A 241 -17.74 15.78 -49.57
N LYS A 242 -18.16 16.87 -50.10
CA LYS A 242 -19.39 17.58 -49.69
C LYS A 242 -20.58 16.65 -49.88
N PRO A 243 -21.48 16.47 -48.89
CA PRO A 243 -22.77 15.84 -49.16
C PRO A 243 -23.74 16.87 -49.66
N ASP A 244 -24.37 16.52 -50.79
CA ASP A 244 -25.52 17.21 -51.36
C ASP A 244 -26.69 17.22 -50.35
N GLN A 245 -27.31 18.38 -50.26
CA GLN A 245 -28.62 18.54 -49.64
C GLN A 245 -29.67 17.92 -50.57
N GLU A 246 -30.28 16.83 -50.15
CA GLU A 246 -31.68 16.52 -50.46
C GLU A 246 -32.15 15.26 -49.75
N SER A 247 -33.31 15.34 -49.18
CA SER A 247 -34.25 14.35 -48.61
C SER A 247 -34.26 14.23 -47.08
N ARG A 248 -34.83 15.25 -46.50
CA ARG A 248 -35.59 15.14 -45.23
C ARG A 248 -37.04 14.82 -45.59
N ALA A 249 -37.43 13.56 -45.57
CA ALA A 249 -38.83 13.15 -45.57
C ALA A 249 -39.07 12.09 -44.47
N GLU A 250 -39.86 12.53 -43.57
CA GLU A 250 -40.79 11.83 -42.66
C GLU A 250 -40.58 10.33 -42.35
N LYS A 251 -40.26 10.01 -41.11
CA LYS A 251 -40.79 8.80 -40.46
C LYS A 251 -41.43 9.18 -39.13
N LYS A 252 -42.76 9.26 -39.14
CA LYS A 252 -43.64 9.31 -37.97
C LYS A 252 -43.41 8.10 -37.10
N MET A 253 -43.21 8.36 -35.80
CA MET A 253 -43.31 7.34 -34.75
C MET A 253 -44.77 6.94 -34.54
N GLU A 254 -45.12 5.68 -34.75
CA GLU A 254 -46.31 5.08 -34.18
C GLU A 254 -45.93 4.40 -32.85
N LEU A 255 -46.47 4.93 -31.76
CA LEU A 255 -46.55 4.28 -30.47
C LEU A 255 -47.82 3.42 -30.47
N THR A 256 -47.69 2.11 -30.41
CA THR A 256 -48.76 1.21 -30.03
C THR A 256 -48.52 0.68 -28.63
N ALA A 257 -49.45 0.99 -27.74
CA ALA A 257 -49.58 0.41 -26.41
C ALA A 257 -50.16 -1.03 -26.53
N SER A 258 -49.57 -1.93 -25.77
CA SER A 258 -50.23 -3.14 -25.26
C SER A 258 -49.53 -3.55 -23.97
#